data_c782c3f0be80211df2c4fec8d0101d0a
#
_entry.id   c782c3f0be80211df2c4fec8d0101d0a
#
_cell.length_a   1.000
_cell.length_b   1.000
_cell.length_c   1.000
_cell.angle_alpha   90.00
_cell.angle_beta   90.00
_cell.angle_gamma   90.00
#
_symmetry.space_group_name_H-M   'P 1'
#
loop_
_entity.id
_entity.type
_entity.pdbx_description
1 polymer ?
#
loop_
_entity_poly.entity_id
_entity_poly.type
_entity_poly.pdbx_seq_one_letter_code
_entity_poly.pdbx_strand_id
1 'polypeptide(L)'
;GLTREIPVKMLGDTRILYVTNCPAFESVAQFEESLIALLVKINEKDHYTYKHSGSVLKYALCLYDAMESQMEHVSRNDMAVAALFHDVGKCFIPVEILQKPEALEPSETRYIFRHPIDSGRMLRAEFGDAVAETAMNHHERLDGSGYPKGLMAEDIGLPARIIAVADAFDAMTTYRGYNKVKSFEEAAEELVGLCDLFDCQVAETLLQLVNNGTIKKEEKEETEPDEQTR
;
A
#
# COMPACT_ATOMS: atom_id res chain seq x y z
N GLY A 1 -24.93 13.74 12.37
CA GLY A 1 -23.54 13.36 12.38
C GLY A 1 -22.82 14.14 13.47
N LEU A 2 -22.30 13.44 14.47
CA LEU A 2 -21.48 14.02 15.53
C LEU A 2 -20.05 14.10 14.99
N THR A 3 -19.60 15.29 14.64
CA THR A 3 -18.17 15.58 14.45
C THR A 3 -17.50 15.56 15.81
N ARG A 4 -16.69 14.54 16.05
CA ARG A 4 -15.81 14.52 17.23
C ARG A 4 -14.50 15.18 16.84
N GLU A 5 -14.21 16.32 17.41
CA GLU A 5 -12.88 16.95 17.31
C GLU A 5 -11.89 16.12 18.14
N ILE A 6 -10.89 15.55 17.49
CA ILE A 6 -9.79 14.89 18.18
C ILE A 6 -8.68 15.92 18.34
N PRO A 7 -8.32 16.32 19.57
CA PRO A 7 -7.22 17.25 19.78
C PRO A 7 -5.89 16.58 19.42
N VAL A 8 -5.26 17.03 18.34
CA VAL A 8 -3.92 16.58 17.94
C VAL A 8 -2.90 17.58 18.47
N LYS A 9 -2.02 17.15 19.38
CA LYS A 9 -0.91 17.96 19.87
C LYS A 9 0.31 17.71 18.97
N MET A 10 0.66 18.70 18.16
CA MET A 10 1.85 18.65 17.32
C MET A 10 3.10 18.97 18.13
N LEU A 11 4.11 18.14 18.01
CA LEU A 11 5.44 18.32 18.58
C LEU A 11 6.42 18.56 17.42
N GLY A 12 6.58 19.82 17.00
CA GLY A 12 7.48 20.22 15.91
C GLY A 12 6.79 20.39 14.54
N ASP A 13 7.59 20.61 13.50
CA ASP A 13 7.14 20.84 12.12
C ASP A 13 6.61 19.54 11.48
N THR A 14 5.38 19.19 11.81
CA THR A 14 4.72 17.98 11.32
C THR A 14 3.66 18.38 10.31
N ARG A 15 3.78 17.89 9.05
CA ARG A 15 2.69 17.97 8.08
C ARG A 15 1.74 16.79 8.31
N ILE A 16 0.53 17.08 8.75
CA ILE A 16 -0.54 16.07 8.87
C ILE A 16 -1.35 16.12 7.57
N LEU A 17 -1.33 15.02 6.81
CA LEU A 17 -2.28 14.84 5.73
C LEU A 17 -3.62 14.41 6.35
N TYR A 18 -4.57 15.34 6.46
CA TYR A 18 -5.91 15.07 6.95
C TYR A 18 -6.80 14.67 5.77
N VAL A 19 -7.12 13.37 5.66
CA VAL A 19 -8.10 12.88 4.67
C VAL A 19 -9.45 12.78 5.36
N THR A 20 -10.30 13.80 5.15
CA THR A 20 -11.49 14.07 5.96
C THR A 20 -12.74 13.27 5.65
N ASN A 21 -12.77 12.29 4.79
CA ASN A 21 -13.99 11.55 4.47
C ASN A 21 -13.81 10.02 4.39
N CYS A 22 -12.77 9.47 5.00
CA CYS A 22 -12.58 8.03 5.01
C CYS A 22 -12.92 7.46 6.41
N PRO A 23 -14.02 6.69 6.57
CA PRO A 23 -14.35 6.02 7.84
C PRO A 23 -13.21 5.13 8.39
N ALA A 24 -12.34 4.65 7.49
CA ALA A 24 -11.14 3.92 7.87
C ALA A 24 -10.21 4.70 8.81
N PHE A 25 -10.20 6.02 8.74
CA PHE A 25 -9.34 6.84 9.60
C PHE A 25 -9.82 6.91 11.06
N GLU A 26 -11.12 6.77 11.32
CA GLU A 26 -11.63 6.67 12.71
C GLU A 26 -11.17 5.36 13.37
N SER A 27 -11.06 4.29 12.60
CA SER A 27 -10.53 3.01 13.10
C SER A 27 -9.01 3.06 13.24
N VAL A 28 -8.29 3.70 12.30
CA VAL A 28 -6.82 3.91 12.38
C VAL A 28 -6.44 4.78 13.56
N ALA A 29 -7.27 5.73 13.99
CA ALA A 29 -7.03 6.55 15.18
C ALA A 29 -7.11 5.75 16.50
N GLN A 30 -7.63 4.53 16.48
CA GLN A 30 -7.66 3.61 17.61
C GLN A 30 -6.46 2.65 17.64
N PHE A 31 -5.54 2.74 16.65
CA PHE A 31 -4.32 1.92 16.66
C PHE A 31 -3.44 2.26 17.85
N GLU A 32 -2.90 1.22 18.44
CA GLU A 32 -1.89 1.39 19.47
C GLU A 32 -0.75 2.29 18.97
N GLU A 33 -0.28 3.16 19.85
CA GLU A 33 0.84 4.07 19.61
C GLU A 33 2.07 3.37 18.99
N SER A 34 2.21 2.07 19.23
CA SER A 34 3.28 1.21 18.70
C SER A 34 3.28 1.10 17.18
N LEU A 35 2.11 0.92 16.53
CA LEU A 35 2.04 0.79 15.06
C LEU A 35 2.23 2.12 14.35
N ILE A 36 1.70 3.20 14.93
CA ILE A 36 1.95 4.56 14.43
C ILE A 36 3.45 4.88 14.55
N ALA A 37 4.07 4.53 15.68
CA ALA A 37 5.51 4.70 15.88
C ALA A 37 6.34 3.89 14.87
N LEU A 38 5.85 2.72 14.45
CA LEU A 38 6.50 1.91 13.40
C LEU A 38 6.38 2.55 12.01
N LEU A 39 5.22 3.10 11.65
CA LEU A 39 5.08 3.87 10.40
C LEU A 39 6.01 5.08 10.38
N VAL A 40 6.14 5.78 11.50
CA VAL A 40 7.09 6.90 11.62
C VAL A 40 8.53 6.42 11.44
N LYS A 41 8.93 5.32 12.07
CA LYS A 41 10.28 4.75 11.90
C LYS A 41 10.55 4.27 10.48
N ILE A 42 9.54 3.72 9.79
CA ILE A 42 9.66 3.35 8.39
C ILE A 42 9.85 4.60 7.54
N ASN A 43 9.08 5.65 7.80
CA ASN A 43 9.23 6.94 7.12
C ASN A 43 10.62 7.56 7.32
N GLU A 44 11.19 7.45 8.51
CA GLU A 44 12.56 7.93 8.80
C GLU A 44 13.64 7.11 8.06
N LYS A 45 13.43 5.80 7.92
CA LYS A 45 14.34 4.90 7.19
C LYS A 45 14.17 4.99 5.68
N ASP A 46 12.94 5.12 5.21
CA ASP A 46 12.59 5.14 3.80
C ASP A 46 11.31 5.96 3.60
N HIS A 47 11.50 7.24 3.32
CA HIS A 47 10.41 8.18 3.03
C HIS A 47 9.54 7.74 1.83
N TYR A 48 10.11 6.93 0.94
CA TYR A 48 9.40 6.36 -0.17
C TYR A 48 8.31 5.38 0.31
N THR A 49 8.66 4.44 1.21
CA THR A 49 7.72 3.43 1.73
C THR A 49 6.48 4.07 2.37
N TYR A 50 6.63 5.20 3.07
CA TYR A 50 5.48 5.89 3.69
C TYR A 50 4.50 6.45 2.65
N LYS A 51 4.99 7.17 1.64
CA LYS A 51 4.15 7.71 0.54
C LYS A 51 3.50 6.60 -0.25
N HIS A 52 4.25 5.57 -0.56
CA HIS A 52 3.82 4.37 -1.22
C HIS A 52 2.64 3.69 -0.49
N SER A 53 2.77 3.44 0.80
CA SER A 53 1.69 2.82 1.59
C SER A 53 0.39 3.65 1.54
N GLY A 54 0.49 4.99 1.54
CA GLY A 54 -0.66 5.87 1.38
C GLY A 54 -1.33 5.76 0.00
N SER A 55 -0.53 5.67 -1.06
CA SER A 55 -1.03 5.47 -2.43
C SER A 55 -1.69 4.10 -2.58
N VAL A 56 -1.04 3.05 -2.11
CA VAL A 56 -1.59 1.68 -2.14
C VAL A 56 -2.89 1.59 -1.37
N LEU A 57 -2.98 2.19 -0.19
CA LEU A 57 -4.23 2.30 0.57
C LEU A 57 -5.35 2.94 -0.26
N LYS A 58 -5.07 4.09 -0.90
CA LYS A 58 -6.05 4.80 -1.73
C LYS A 58 -6.57 3.93 -2.87
N TYR A 59 -5.67 3.31 -3.63
CA TYR A 59 -6.03 2.47 -4.77
C TYR A 59 -6.76 1.21 -4.33
N ALA A 60 -6.28 0.56 -3.28
CA ALA A 60 -6.90 -0.64 -2.73
C ALA A 60 -8.32 -0.39 -2.22
N LEU A 61 -8.60 0.76 -1.59
CA LEU A 61 -9.95 1.11 -1.16
C LEU A 61 -10.88 1.44 -2.32
N CYS A 62 -10.40 2.10 -3.38
CA CYS A 62 -11.20 2.33 -4.58
C CYS A 62 -11.59 0.99 -5.26
N LEU A 63 -10.65 0.04 -5.32
CA LEU A 63 -10.90 -1.30 -5.83
C LEU A 63 -11.86 -2.09 -4.93
N TYR A 64 -11.67 -2.03 -3.61
CA TYR A 64 -12.57 -2.64 -2.64
C TYR A 64 -14.01 -2.14 -2.83
N ASP A 65 -14.21 -0.82 -2.87
CA ASP A 65 -15.53 -0.21 -3.00
C ASP A 65 -16.22 -0.61 -4.33
N ALA A 66 -15.47 -0.75 -5.40
CA ALA A 66 -15.97 -1.22 -6.70
C ALA A 66 -16.30 -2.72 -6.73
N MET A 67 -15.69 -3.52 -5.85
CA MET A 67 -15.83 -4.97 -5.79
C MET A 67 -16.44 -5.46 -4.46
N GLU A 68 -17.05 -4.57 -3.68
CA GLU A 68 -17.55 -4.85 -2.33
C GLU A 68 -18.43 -6.10 -2.24
N SER A 69 -19.28 -6.32 -3.25
CA SER A 69 -20.17 -7.50 -3.30
C SER A 69 -19.43 -8.85 -3.36
N GLN A 70 -18.14 -8.86 -3.65
CA GLN A 70 -17.28 -10.05 -3.74
C GLN A 70 -16.38 -10.21 -2.51
N MET A 71 -16.41 -9.25 -1.57
CA MET A 71 -15.59 -9.27 -0.36
C MET A 71 -16.21 -10.12 0.74
N GLU A 72 -15.80 -11.37 0.78
CA GLU A 72 -16.18 -12.27 1.87
C GLU A 72 -15.21 -12.13 3.05
N HIS A 73 -15.76 -11.96 4.27
CA HIS A 73 -15.01 -12.00 5.54
C HIS A 73 -13.93 -10.93 5.77
N VAL A 74 -13.78 -9.94 4.88
CA VAL A 74 -12.85 -8.81 5.05
C VAL A 74 -13.63 -7.51 4.96
N SER A 75 -13.71 -6.78 6.06
CA SER A 75 -14.35 -5.47 6.08
C SER A 75 -13.50 -4.41 5.37
N ARG A 76 -14.13 -3.29 5.00
CA ARG A 76 -13.42 -2.14 4.43
C ARG A 76 -12.30 -1.62 5.35
N ASN A 77 -12.53 -1.70 6.68
CA ASN A 77 -11.51 -1.32 7.67
C ASN A 77 -10.35 -2.31 7.69
N ASP A 78 -10.62 -3.62 7.63
CA ASP A 78 -9.58 -4.65 7.54
C ASP A 78 -8.74 -4.47 6.28
N MET A 79 -9.40 -4.18 5.14
CA MET A 79 -8.71 -3.88 3.89
C MET A 79 -7.82 -2.64 4.01
N ALA A 80 -8.31 -1.58 4.65
CA ALA A 80 -7.53 -0.36 4.88
C ALA A 80 -6.29 -0.62 5.73
N VAL A 81 -6.42 -1.40 6.81
CA VAL A 81 -5.31 -1.80 7.67
C VAL A 81 -4.30 -2.62 6.90
N ALA A 82 -4.76 -3.67 6.21
CA ALA A 82 -3.88 -4.54 5.44
C ALA A 82 -3.11 -3.76 4.37
N ALA A 83 -3.78 -2.87 3.63
CA ALA A 83 -3.16 -2.06 2.59
C ALA A 83 -2.17 -1.03 3.16
N LEU A 84 -2.51 -0.35 4.26
CA LEU A 84 -1.63 0.65 4.87
C LEU A 84 -0.36 0.01 5.44
N PHE A 85 -0.48 -1.18 6.01
CA PHE A 85 0.60 -1.85 6.73
C PHE A 85 1.17 -3.08 6.01
N HIS A 86 0.84 -3.30 4.72
CA HIS A 86 1.34 -4.45 3.97
C HIS A 86 2.86 -4.59 4.04
N ASP A 87 3.55 -3.48 4.07
CA ASP A 87 5.01 -3.33 4.04
C ASP A 87 5.64 -3.06 5.42
N VAL A 88 4.88 -3.09 6.52
CA VAL A 88 5.39 -2.76 7.86
C VAL A 88 6.59 -3.63 8.27
N GLY A 89 6.65 -4.86 7.80
CA GLY A 89 7.78 -5.78 8.03
C GLY A 89 9.12 -5.31 7.46
N LYS A 90 9.12 -4.33 6.54
CA LYS A 90 10.36 -3.69 6.06
C LYS A 90 11.15 -2.99 7.16
N CYS A 91 10.53 -2.69 8.31
CA CYS A 91 11.22 -2.15 9.48
C CYS A 91 12.36 -3.06 9.99
N PHE A 92 12.30 -4.37 9.71
CA PHE A 92 13.34 -5.34 10.07
C PHE A 92 14.46 -5.47 9.03
N ILE A 93 14.32 -4.86 7.86
CA ILE A 93 15.36 -4.89 6.82
C ILE A 93 16.45 -3.89 7.20
N PRO A 94 17.74 -4.29 7.18
CA PRO A 94 18.85 -3.35 7.32
C PRO A 94 18.76 -2.21 6.30
N VAL A 95 19.04 -0.98 6.75
CA VAL A 95 18.91 0.20 5.89
C VAL A 95 19.85 0.14 4.68
N GLU A 96 21.02 -0.48 4.84
CA GLU A 96 22.02 -0.67 3.80
C GLU A 96 21.51 -1.57 2.66
N ILE A 97 20.61 -2.51 2.97
CA ILE A 97 19.95 -3.38 1.99
C ILE A 97 18.77 -2.63 1.37
N LEU A 98 17.95 -1.96 2.18
CA LEU A 98 16.73 -1.29 1.74
C LEU A 98 17.02 -0.12 0.78
N GLN A 99 18.12 0.60 1.01
CA GLN A 99 18.54 1.77 0.23
C GLN A 99 19.66 1.46 -0.78
N LYS A 100 19.99 0.19 -0.97
CA LYS A 100 21.09 -0.21 -1.88
C LYS A 100 20.73 0.16 -3.32
N PRO A 101 21.56 0.98 -4.00
CA PRO A 101 21.28 1.39 -5.38
C PRO A 101 21.60 0.31 -6.41
N GLU A 102 22.47 -0.67 -6.05
CA GLU A 102 22.83 -1.80 -6.90
C GLU A 102 21.84 -2.96 -6.72
N ALA A 103 21.89 -3.93 -7.63
CA ALA A 103 21.13 -5.16 -7.52
C ALA A 103 21.51 -5.91 -6.20
N LEU A 104 20.50 -6.46 -5.55
CA LEU A 104 20.67 -7.21 -4.32
C LEU A 104 21.36 -8.56 -4.59
N GLU A 105 22.31 -8.92 -3.72
CA GLU A 105 22.88 -10.26 -3.71
C GLU A 105 21.83 -11.29 -3.23
N PRO A 106 21.97 -12.59 -3.61
CA PRO A 106 21.02 -13.62 -3.16
C PRO A 106 20.89 -13.72 -1.64
N SER A 107 21.96 -13.43 -0.90
CA SER A 107 21.96 -13.36 0.56
C SER A 107 21.18 -12.18 1.14
N GLU A 108 21.04 -11.10 0.38
CA GLU A 108 20.30 -9.88 0.75
C GLU A 108 18.83 -10.01 0.35
N THR A 109 18.53 -10.61 -0.80
CA THR A 109 17.18 -10.82 -1.33
C THR A 109 16.27 -11.53 -0.32
N ARG A 110 16.81 -12.43 0.51
CA ARG A 110 16.06 -13.11 1.58
C ARG A 110 15.43 -12.15 2.59
N TYR A 111 16.04 -10.98 2.85
CA TYR A 111 15.47 -9.98 3.76
C TYR A 111 14.23 -9.34 3.12
N ILE A 112 14.31 -9.06 1.81
CA ILE A 112 13.16 -8.53 1.06
C ILE A 112 12.03 -9.57 1.04
N PHE A 113 12.29 -10.83 0.69
CA PHE A 113 11.27 -11.87 0.59
C PHE A 113 10.63 -12.23 1.94
N ARG A 114 11.26 -11.85 3.04
CA ARG A 114 10.76 -12.11 4.39
C ARG A 114 9.78 -11.05 4.89
N HIS A 115 9.85 -9.79 4.41
CA HIS A 115 9.04 -8.72 4.98
C HIS A 115 7.53 -8.99 4.99
N PRO A 116 6.91 -9.70 4.00
CA PRO A 116 5.48 -9.97 4.06
C PRO A 116 5.11 -10.88 5.24
N ILE A 117 5.98 -11.88 5.54
CA ILE A 117 5.81 -12.75 6.70
C ILE A 117 5.86 -11.91 7.99
N ASP A 118 6.84 -11.03 8.09
CA ASP A 118 7.01 -10.18 9.28
C ASP A 118 5.86 -9.16 9.40
N SER A 119 5.35 -8.60 8.29
CA SER A 119 4.14 -7.78 8.27
C SER A 119 2.92 -8.55 8.81
N GLY A 120 2.66 -9.74 8.26
CA GLY A 120 1.55 -10.56 8.71
C GLY A 120 1.65 -10.96 10.18
N ARG A 121 2.85 -11.27 10.69
CA ARG A 121 3.06 -11.59 12.11
C ARG A 121 2.74 -10.40 13.02
N MET A 122 3.14 -9.19 12.63
CA MET A 122 2.85 -7.98 13.40
C MET A 122 1.36 -7.68 13.44
N LEU A 123 0.68 -7.82 12.30
CA LEU A 123 -0.74 -7.49 12.19
C LEU A 123 -1.65 -8.53 12.85
N ARG A 124 -1.23 -9.79 12.92
CA ARG A 124 -2.06 -10.91 13.43
C ARG A 124 -2.53 -10.71 14.85
N ALA A 125 -1.65 -10.21 15.73
CA ALA A 125 -1.96 -10.03 17.15
C ALA A 125 -3.04 -8.99 17.40
N GLU A 126 -3.08 -7.93 16.58
CA GLU A 126 -3.97 -6.78 16.73
C GLU A 126 -5.26 -6.92 15.91
N PHE A 127 -5.14 -7.43 14.67
CA PHE A 127 -6.20 -7.38 13.66
C PHE A 127 -6.69 -8.75 13.21
N GLY A 128 -6.10 -9.83 13.73
CA GLY A 128 -6.50 -11.19 13.40
C GLY A 128 -5.96 -11.72 12.07
N ASP A 129 -6.42 -12.94 11.73
CA ASP A 129 -5.87 -13.72 10.63
C ASP A 129 -6.19 -13.11 9.26
N ALA A 130 -7.40 -12.60 9.04
CA ALA A 130 -7.82 -12.08 7.75
C ALA A 130 -6.94 -10.90 7.27
N VAL A 131 -6.67 -9.93 8.16
CA VAL A 131 -5.77 -8.80 7.88
C VAL A 131 -4.34 -9.27 7.68
N ALA A 132 -3.87 -10.16 8.57
CA ALA A 132 -2.51 -10.68 8.53
C ALA A 132 -2.21 -11.44 7.23
N GLU A 133 -3.12 -12.30 6.79
CA GLU A 133 -2.97 -13.07 5.56
C GLU A 133 -3.08 -12.20 4.31
N THR A 134 -3.97 -11.22 4.32
CA THR A 134 -4.06 -10.23 3.25
C THR A 134 -2.73 -9.50 3.07
N ALA A 135 -2.15 -8.97 4.14
CA ALA A 135 -0.86 -8.31 4.09
C ALA A 135 0.29 -9.26 3.75
N MET A 136 0.27 -10.49 4.28
CA MET A 136 1.33 -11.48 4.03
C MET A 136 1.39 -11.93 2.57
N ASN A 137 0.26 -11.99 1.88
CA ASN A 137 0.17 -12.60 0.56
C ASN A 137 0.19 -11.59 -0.61
N HIS A 138 0.46 -10.28 -0.35
CA HIS A 138 0.41 -9.24 -1.39
C HIS A 138 1.48 -9.39 -2.50
N HIS A 139 2.54 -10.14 -2.24
CA HIS A 139 3.55 -10.49 -3.24
C HIS A 139 3.38 -11.88 -3.85
N GLU A 140 2.32 -12.61 -3.50
CA GLU A 140 1.97 -13.81 -4.24
C GLU A 140 1.50 -13.47 -5.65
N ARG A 141 1.66 -14.41 -6.57
CA ARG A 141 1.24 -14.28 -7.97
C ARG A 141 0.42 -15.51 -8.35
N LEU A 142 -0.58 -15.32 -9.22
CA LEU A 142 -1.57 -16.35 -9.54
C LEU A 142 -0.96 -17.64 -10.10
N ASP A 143 0.21 -17.54 -10.75
CA ASP A 143 0.96 -18.65 -11.32
C ASP A 143 1.90 -19.36 -10.32
N GLY A 144 1.90 -18.95 -9.05
CA GLY A 144 2.77 -19.49 -8.01
C GLY A 144 4.22 -18.99 -8.04
N SER A 145 4.57 -18.06 -8.93
CA SER A 145 5.92 -17.46 -9.00
C SER A 145 6.19 -16.43 -7.90
N GLY A 146 5.17 -16.07 -7.14
CA GLY A 146 5.24 -15.11 -6.06
C GLY A 146 5.91 -15.62 -4.79
N TYR A 147 5.89 -14.80 -3.75
CA TYR A 147 6.43 -15.12 -2.43
C TYR A 147 5.53 -14.54 -1.33
N PRO A 148 5.61 -15.02 -0.09
CA PRO A 148 6.63 -15.90 0.50
C PRO A 148 6.33 -17.40 0.41
N LYS A 149 5.13 -17.80 -0.02
CA LYS A 149 4.68 -19.21 0.02
C LYS A 149 4.63 -19.85 -1.37
N GLY A 150 4.59 -19.05 -2.45
CA GLY A 150 4.35 -19.54 -3.82
C GLY A 150 2.94 -20.07 -3.99
N LEU A 151 1.93 -19.35 -3.48
CA LEU A 151 0.53 -19.74 -3.57
C LEU A 151 0.04 -19.66 -5.02
N MET A 152 -0.84 -20.60 -5.40
CA MET A 152 -1.57 -20.53 -6.67
C MET A 152 -2.84 -19.69 -6.53
N ALA A 153 -3.47 -19.37 -7.66
CA ALA A 153 -4.63 -18.49 -7.72
C ALA A 153 -5.71 -18.81 -6.68
N GLU A 154 -6.09 -20.11 -6.55
CA GLU A 154 -7.16 -20.54 -5.66
C GLU A 154 -6.88 -20.33 -4.17
N ASP A 155 -5.58 -20.24 -3.80
CA ASP A 155 -5.13 -20.10 -2.42
C ASP A 155 -4.89 -18.61 -2.03
N ILE A 156 -4.96 -17.69 -3.00
CA ILE A 156 -4.76 -16.24 -2.75
C ILE A 156 -6.12 -15.58 -2.61
N GLY A 157 -6.46 -15.10 -1.41
CA GLY A 157 -7.70 -14.35 -1.17
C GLY A 157 -7.81 -13.07 -2.01
N LEU A 158 -9.02 -12.71 -2.43
CA LEU A 158 -9.27 -11.52 -3.24
C LEU A 158 -8.69 -10.22 -2.64
N PRO A 159 -8.75 -9.97 -1.30
CA PRO A 159 -8.12 -8.79 -0.71
C PRO A 159 -6.61 -8.69 -0.96
N ALA A 160 -5.89 -9.80 -0.89
CA ALA A 160 -4.45 -9.85 -1.20
C ALA A 160 -4.16 -9.58 -2.69
N ARG A 161 -5.01 -10.09 -3.60
CA ARG A 161 -4.91 -9.83 -5.04
C ARG A 161 -5.15 -8.35 -5.36
N ILE A 162 -6.06 -7.69 -4.63
CA ILE A 162 -6.31 -6.25 -4.75
C ILE A 162 -5.07 -5.47 -4.32
N ILE A 163 -4.46 -5.79 -3.16
CA ILE A 163 -3.22 -5.12 -2.73
C ILE A 163 -2.10 -5.37 -3.74
N ALA A 164 -1.96 -6.59 -4.27
CA ALA A 164 -0.94 -6.91 -5.27
C ALA A 164 -1.04 -6.04 -6.54
N VAL A 165 -2.26 -5.80 -7.02
CA VAL A 165 -2.51 -4.91 -8.18
C VAL A 165 -2.25 -3.46 -7.80
N ALA A 166 -2.72 -2.99 -6.64
CA ALA A 166 -2.52 -1.62 -6.17
C ALA A 166 -1.04 -1.28 -5.94
N ASP A 167 -0.27 -2.21 -5.35
CA ASP A 167 1.17 -2.10 -5.13
C ASP A 167 1.94 -2.03 -6.45
N ALA A 168 1.65 -2.93 -7.38
CA ALA A 168 2.27 -2.94 -8.71
C ALA A 168 1.93 -1.66 -9.49
N PHE A 169 0.69 -1.18 -9.41
CA PHE A 169 0.27 0.07 -10.03
C PHE A 169 1.03 1.28 -9.48
N ASP A 170 1.15 1.40 -8.16
CA ASP A 170 1.95 2.48 -7.54
C ASP A 170 3.43 2.37 -7.97
N ALA A 171 3.98 1.17 -7.99
CA ALA A 171 5.36 0.93 -8.42
C ALA A 171 5.64 1.39 -9.86
N MET A 172 4.68 1.25 -10.77
CA MET A 172 4.79 1.66 -12.17
C MET A 172 4.58 3.17 -12.35
N THR A 173 3.75 3.79 -11.52
CA THR A 173 3.34 5.20 -11.68
C THR A 173 4.11 6.18 -10.81
N THR A 174 4.94 5.68 -9.87
CA THR A 174 5.76 6.49 -8.98
C THR A 174 7.25 6.39 -9.34
N TYR A 175 7.96 7.52 -9.30
CA TYR A 175 9.40 7.56 -9.55
C TYR A 175 10.20 6.95 -8.40
N ARG A 176 11.01 5.94 -8.69
CA ARG A 176 11.85 5.20 -7.74
C ARG A 176 13.35 5.38 -7.98
N GLY A 177 13.76 6.46 -8.67
CA GLY A 177 15.18 6.75 -8.95
C GLY A 177 15.75 6.03 -10.17
N TYR A 178 15.24 4.87 -10.55
CA TYR A 178 15.77 4.03 -11.63
C TYR A 178 14.71 3.55 -12.64
N ASN A 179 13.41 3.78 -12.38
CA ASN A 179 12.33 3.35 -13.27
C ASN A 179 11.85 4.47 -14.20
N LYS A 180 11.37 4.08 -15.38
CA LYS A 180 10.59 4.97 -16.25
C LYS A 180 9.15 5.00 -15.68
N VAL A 181 8.72 6.16 -15.21
CA VAL A 181 7.35 6.37 -14.72
C VAL A 181 6.36 6.25 -15.86
N LYS A 182 5.34 5.44 -15.72
CA LYS A 182 4.22 5.29 -16.66
C LYS A 182 3.09 6.25 -16.31
N SER A 183 2.26 6.57 -17.31
CA SER A 183 0.95 7.17 -17.01
C SER A 183 0.06 6.17 -16.26
N PHE A 184 -1.02 6.65 -15.68
CA PHE A 184 -1.96 5.78 -14.97
C PHE A 184 -2.64 4.81 -15.94
N GLU A 185 -2.97 5.29 -17.13
CA GLU A 185 -3.57 4.50 -18.21
C GLU A 185 -2.60 3.41 -18.69
N GLU A 186 -1.34 3.78 -19.02
CA GLU A 186 -0.32 2.81 -19.45
C GLU A 186 -0.06 1.71 -18.40
N ALA A 187 -0.02 2.08 -17.11
CA ALA A 187 0.19 1.12 -16.03
C ALA A 187 -1.01 0.17 -15.84
N ALA A 188 -2.23 0.71 -15.91
CA ALA A 188 -3.45 -0.09 -15.79
C ALA A 188 -3.63 -1.05 -16.97
N GLU A 189 -3.37 -0.59 -18.22
CA GLU A 189 -3.40 -1.44 -19.41
C GLU A 189 -2.36 -2.57 -19.34
N GLU A 190 -1.15 -2.27 -18.84
CA GLU A 190 -0.12 -3.30 -18.68
C GLU A 190 -0.54 -4.35 -17.65
N LEU A 191 -1.15 -3.96 -16.52
CA LEU A 191 -1.64 -4.92 -15.52
C LEU A 191 -2.73 -5.82 -16.08
N VAL A 192 -3.63 -5.31 -16.93
CA VAL A 192 -4.60 -6.14 -17.68
C VAL A 192 -3.90 -7.13 -18.60
N GLY A 193 -2.75 -6.76 -19.18
CA GLY A 193 -1.94 -7.68 -20.00
C GLY A 193 -1.20 -8.77 -19.21
N LEU A 194 -1.18 -8.69 -17.89
CA LEU A 194 -0.45 -9.60 -17.00
C LEU A 194 -1.38 -10.52 -16.18
N CYS A 195 -2.47 -10.99 -16.78
CA CYS A 195 -3.49 -11.81 -16.13
C CYS A 195 -2.99 -13.17 -15.60
N ASP A 196 -1.86 -13.65 -16.09
CA ASP A 196 -1.22 -14.87 -15.55
C ASP A 196 -0.61 -14.62 -14.15
N LEU A 197 -0.25 -13.37 -13.85
CA LEU A 197 0.39 -12.96 -12.59
C LEU A 197 -0.57 -12.27 -11.63
N PHE A 198 -1.47 -11.42 -12.17
CA PHE A 198 -2.41 -10.62 -11.42
C PHE A 198 -3.85 -11.00 -11.76
N ASP A 199 -4.76 -10.76 -10.84
CA ASP A 199 -6.19 -11.02 -11.06
C ASP A 199 -6.73 -10.09 -12.15
N CYS A 200 -7.20 -10.70 -13.26
CA CYS A 200 -7.74 -9.98 -14.41
C CYS A 200 -8.89 -9.06 -14.03
N GLN A 201 -9.82 -9.55 -13.21
CA GLN A 201 -10.98 -8.76 -12.83
C GLN A 201 -10.59 -7.55 -12.00
N VAL A 202 -9.62 -7.69 -11.11
CA VAL A 202 -9.07 -6.57 -10.33
C VAL A 202 -8.36 -5.59 -11.25
N ALA A 203 -7.53 -6.06 -12.20
CA ALA A 203 -6.82 -5.21 -13.15
C ALA A 203 -7.78 -4.45 -14.09
N GLU A 204 -8.81 -5.12 -14.61
CA GLU A 204 -9.85 -4.49 -15.43
C GLU A 204 -10.65 -3.45 -14.64
N THR A 205 -10.96 -3.73 -13.37
CA THR A 205 -11.63 -2.79 -12.48
C THR A 205 -10.74 -1.56 -12.24
N LEU A 206 -9.43 -1.75 -12.03
CA LEU A 206 -8.48 -0.64 -11.92
C LEU A 206 -8.50 0.24 -13.18
N LEU A 207 -8.43 -0.38 -14.36
CA LEU A 207 -8.47 0.35 -15.64
C LEU A 207 -9.77 1.16 -15.80
N GLN A 208 -10.92 0.60 -15.40
CA GLN A 208 -12.19 1.32 -15.41
C GLN A 208 -12.18 2.52 -14.45
N LEU A 209 -11.60 2.37 -13.24
CA LEU A 209 -11.49 3.44 -12.25
C LEU A 209 -10.52 4.55 -12.68
N VAL A 210 -9.48 4.22 -13.44
CA VAL A 210 -8.58 5.20 -14.06
C VAL A 210 -9.31 5.94 -15.19
N ASN A 211 -9.95 5.23 -16.11
CA ASN A 211 -10.63 5.81 -17.28
C ASN A 211 -11.81 6.72 -16.91
N ASN A 212 -12.51 6.44 -15.82
CA ASN A 212 -13.62 7.27 -15.34
C ASN A 212 -13.18 8.41 -14.41
N GLY A 213 -11.86 8.52 -14.12
CA GLY A 213 -11.28 9.58 -13.30
C GLY A 213 -11.45 9.41 -11.79
N THR A 214 -11.93 8.25 -11.31
CA THR A 214 -12.00 7.93 -9.88
C THR A 214 -10.59 7.82 -9.30
N ILE A 215 -9.70 7.13 -10.02
CA ILE A 215 -8.27 7.08 -9.72
C ILE A 215 -7.55 7.99 -10.72
N LYS A 216 -6.99 9.07 -10.22
CA LYS A 216 -6.24 10.06 -11.01
C LYS A 216 -5.03 10.56 -10.26
N LYS A 217 -4.03 11.03 -11.02
CA LYS A 217 -2.85 11.67 -10.45
C LYS A 217 -3.27 12.95 -9.74
N GLU A 218 -2.82 13.12 -8.50
CA GLU A 218 -3.03 14.38 -7.79
C GLU A 218 -2.27 15.48 -8.50
N GLU A 219 -2.96 16.55 -8.89
CA GLU A 219 -2.32 17.77 -9.36
C GLU A 219 -1.53 18.32 -8.16
N LYS A 220 -0.23 18.54 -8.35
CA LYS A 220 0.55 19.28 -7.36
C LYS A 220 -0.08 20.66 -7.30
N GLU A 221 -0.62 21.07 -6.14
CA GLU A 221 -0.84 22.48 -5.88
C GLU A 221 0.52 23.15 -6.07
N GLU A 222 0.64 23.97 -7.11
CA GLU A 222 1.75 24.88 -7.27
C GLU A 222 1.69 25.85 -6.09
N THR A 223 2.44 25.55 -5.03
CA THR A 223 2.74 26.55 -4.01
C THR A 223 3.53 27.63 -4.72
N GLU A 224 2.90 28.81 -4.90
CA GLU A 224 3.56 30.00 -5.35
C GLU A 224 4.87 30.19 -4.54
N PRO A 225 5.98 30.53 -5.21
CA PRO A 225 7.22 30.80 -4.49
C PRO A 225 7.01 31.99 -3.57
N ASP A 226 7.31 31.78 -2.30
CA ASP A 226 7.27 32.78 -1.23
C ASP A 226 8.12 33.99 -1.64
N GLU A 227 7.47 35.08 -2.09
CA GLU A 227 8.08 36.37 -2.37
C GLU A 227 8.40 37.08 -1.06
N GLN A 228 9.31 36.56 -0.25
CA GLN A 228 9.89 37.28 0.87
C GLN A 228 11.37 36.97 1.05
N THR A 229 12.18 37.46 0.11
CA THR A 229 13.57 37.80 0.43
C THR A 229 13.99 39.00 -0.44
N ARG A 230 13.68 40.16 0.03
CA ARG A 230 14.42 41.42 -0.27
C ARG A 230 14.84 42.06 1.03
#